data_99001e450e619e950270ce21f77fa7bf
#
_entry.id   99001e450e619e950270ce21f77fa7bf
#
_cell.length_a   1.000
_cell.length_b   1.000
_cell.length_c   1.000
_cell.angle_alpha   90.00
_cell.angle_beta   90.00
_cell.angle_gamma   90.00
#
_symmetry.space_group_name_H-M   'P 1'
#
loop_
_entity.id
_entity.type
_entity.pdbx_description
1 polymer ?
#
loop_
_entity_poly.entity_id
_entity_poly.type
_entity_poly.pdbx_seq_one_letter_code
_entity_poly.pdbx_strand_id
1 'polypeptide(L)'
;MKSLKETARRAAETIRQFKSKHVEIVSHMDADGVCAAAIMSKALDRLGVNHEVKFVRMLYREIVEDLEPADLTIFTDLGSSQLENLRERYSGHPVIIADHHYPELEPGWPELIHFNAHNFGVDGMLEISGAGMAYLIAREISWQNKDLASIALVGALGDIQNAWGALEGVNKEIA
;
A
#
# COMPACT_ATOMS: atom_id res chain seq x y z
N MET A 1 7.02 -8.77 18.17
CA MET A 1 6.93 -7.97 16.92
C MET A 1 5.85 -8.58 16.04
N LYS A 2 4.94 -7.76 15.49
CA LYS A 2 3.99 -8.25 14.48
C LYS A 2 4.77 -8.65 13.22
N SER A 3 4.40 -9.75 12.59
CA SER A 3 5.05 -10.18 11.35
C SER A 3 4.47 -9.41 10.15
N LEU A 4 5.22 -9.37 9.04
CA LEU A 4 4.77 -8.82 7.76
C LEU A 4 3.40 -9.41 7.37
N LYS A 5 3.26 -10.73 7.46
CA LYS A 5 2.01 -11.45 7.15
C LYS A 5 0.84 -11.08 8.09
N GLU A 6 1.08 -10.94 9.39
CA GLU A 6 0.04 -10.55 10.35
C GLU A 6 -0.50 -9.15 10.06
N THR A 7 0.37 -8.20 9.69
CA THR A 7 -0.06 -6.83 9.38
C THR A 7 -0.80 -6.79 8.05
N ALA A 8 -0.34 -7.51 7.02
CA ALA A 8 -1.08 -7.65 5.75
C ALA A 8 -2.48 -8.25 5.99
N ARG A 9 -2.60 -9.28 6.85
CA ARG A 9 -3.88 -9.88 7.22
C ARG A 9 -4.78 -8.91 7.97
N ARG A 10 -4.24 -8.14 8.92
CA ARG A 10 -4.98 -7.09 9.62
C ARG A 10 -5.52 -6.04 8.65
N ALA A 11 -4.72 -5.58 7.68
CA ALA A 11 -5.15 -4.67 6.64
C ALA A 11 -6.29 -5.28 5.79
N ALA A 12 -6.14 -6.53 5.36
CA ALA A 12 -7.19 -7.25 4.62
C ALA A 12 -8.48 -7.43 5.42
N GLU A 13 -8.40 -7.72 6.72
CA GLU A 13 -9.55 -7.83 7.62
C GLU A 13 -10.26 -6.47 7.77
N THR A 14 -9.50 -5.38 7.90
CA THR A 14 -10.06 -4.03 7.93
C THR A 14 -10.77 -3.71 6.63
N ILE A 15 -10.16 -3.94 5.47
CA ILE A 15 -10.79 -3.69 4.16
C ILE A 15 -12.14 -4.42 4.04
N ARG A 16 -12.25 -5.67 4.50
CA ARG A 16 -13.52 -6.42 4.46
C ARG A 16 -14.64 -5.77 5.25
N GLN A 17 -14.33 -5.04 6.33
CA GLN A 17 -15.32 -4.32 7.13
C GLN A 17 -15.94 -3.13 6.38
N PHE A 18 -15.26 -2.65 5.33
CA PHE A 18 -15.69 -1.53 4.50
C PHE A 18 -16.39 -1.96 3.21
N LYS A 19 -16.83 -3.21 3.08
CA LYS A 19 -17.45 -3.75 1.85
C LYS A 19 -18.67 -2.95 1.37
N SER A 20 -19.45 -2.36 2.26
CA SER A 20 -20.63 -1.54 1.93
C SER A 20 -20.36 -0.03 2.01
N LYS A 21 -19.09 0.35 2.03
CA LYS A 21 -18.61 1.72 2.20
C LYS A 21 -17.83 2.16 0.97
N HIS A 22 -17.50 3.45 0.92
CA HIS A 22 -16.63 4.00 -0.11
C HIS A 22 -15.16 3.93 0.33
N VAL A 23 -14.32 3.36 -0.53
CA VAL A 23 -12.88 3.26 -0.31
C VAL A 23 -12.14 4.12 -1.34
N GLU A 24 -11.19 4.91 -0.90
CA GLU A 24 -10.31 5.65 -1.79
C GLU A 24 -8.91 5.02 -1.79
N ILE A 25 -8.35 4.82 -2.98
CA ILE A 25 -6.95 4.45 -3.17
C ILE A 25 -6.21 5.70 -3.65
N VAL A 26 -5.19 6.12 -2.91
CA VAL A 26 -4.27 7.19 -3.33
C VAL A 26 -2.92 6.55 -3.59
N SER A 27 -2.39 6.71 -4.80
CA SER A 27 -1.16 6.04 -5.22
C SER A 27 -0.18 6.97 -5.92
N HIS A 28 1.09 6.57 -5.92
CA HIS A 28 2.11 7.23 -6.70
C HIS A 28 1.84 7.04 -8.20
N MET A 29 2.28 7.99 -9.03
CA MET A 29 1.98 8.00 -10.47
C MET A 29 3.04 7.32 -11.33
N ASP A 30 4.09 6.76 -10.74
CA ASP A 30 5.10 6.01 -11.47
C ASP A 30 4.69 4.56 -11.75
N ALA A 31 5.60 3.75 -12.31
CA ALA A 31 5.27 2.38 -12.71
C ALA A 31 4.94 1.47 -11.53
N ASP A 32 5.62 1.63 -10.39
CA ASP A 32 5.35 0.83 -9.18
C ASP A 32 4.02 1.24 -8.55
N GLY A 33 3.78 2.54 -8.37
CA GLY A 33 2.52 3.05 -7.82
C GLY A 33 1.31 2.70 -8.68
N VAL A 34 1.42 2.77 -10.02
CA VAL A 34 0.35 2.33 -10.93
C VAL A 34 0.07 0.84 -10.77
N CYS A 35 1.10 0.00 -10.65
CA CYS A 35 0.95 -1.43 -10.39
C CYS A 35 0.32 -1.69 -9.00
N ALA A 36 0.76 -0.97 -7.97
CA ALA A 36 0.22 -1.08 -6.61
C ALA A 36 -1.27 -0.73 -6.56
N ALA A 37 -1.65 0.39 -7.19
CA ALA A 37 -3.06 0.80 -7.32
C ALA A 37 -3.89 -0.21 -8.09
N ALA A 38 -3.38 -0.74 -9.22
CA ALA A 38 -4.08 -1.73 -10.03
C ALA A 38 -4.33 -3.04 -9.25
N ILE A 39 -3.35 -3.50 -8.47
CA ILE A 39 -3.47 -4.68 -7.60
C ILE A 39 -4.57 -4.44 -6.56
N MET A 40 -4.51 -3.31 -5.85
CA MET A 40 -5.48 -3.01 -4.80
C MET A 40 -6.89 -2.81 -5.37
N SER A 41 -7.03 -2.03 -6.44
CA SER A 41 -8.30 -1.84 -7.14
C SER A 41 -8.91 -3.17 -7.58
N LYS A 42 -8.10 -4.05 -8.20
CA LYS A 42 -8.59 -5.37 -8.62
C LYS A 42 -9.02 -6.27 -7.45
N ALA A 43 -8.31 -6.19 -6.34
CA ALA A 43 -8.69 -6.92 -5.13
C ALA A 43 -10.01 -6.41 -4.53
N LEU A 44 -10.23 -5.09 -4.54
CA LEU A 44 -11.47 -4.45 -4.10
C LEU A 44 -12.64 -4.77 -5.03
N ASP A 45 -12.44 -4.74 -6.37
CA ASP A 45 -13.43 -5.19 -7.37
C ASP A 45 -13.93 -6.60 -7.09
N ARG A 46 -13.00 -7.53 -6.89
CA ARG A 46 -13.32 -8.94 -6.60
C ARG A 46 -14.04 -9.12 -5.27
N LEU A 47 -13.77 -8.24 -4.31
CA LEU A 47 -14.47 -8.22 -3.02
C LEU A 47 -15.87 -7.56 -3.12
N GLY A 48 -16.14 -6.80 -4.19
CA GLY A 48 -17.37 -6.05 -4.41
C GLY A 48 -17.39 -4.75 -3.57
N VAL A 49 -16.24 -4.11 -3.37
CA VAL A 49 -16.09 -2.83 -2.66
C VAL A 49 -16.13 -1.70 -3.68
N ASN A 50 -17.01 -0.71 -3.44
CA ASN A 50 -17.02 0.52 -4.23
C ASN A 50 -15.79 1.36 -3.91
N HIS A 51 -15.02 1.75 -4.93
CA HIS A 51 -13.78 2.49 -4.71
C HIS A 51 -13.46 3.41 -5.89
N GLU A 52 -12.60 4.38 -5.62
CA GLU A 52 -11.96 5.22 -6.63
C GLU A 52 -10.44 5.20 -6.44
N VAL A 53 -9.73 5.57 -7.53
CA VAL A 53 -8.27 5.63 -7.54
C VAL A 53 -7.84 7.05 -7.90
N LYS A 54 -6.99 7.63 -7.08
CA LYS A 54 -6.33 8.92 -7.33
C LYS A 54 -4.83 8.71 -7.45
N PHE A 55 -4.22 9.33 -8.45
CA PHE A 55 -2.78 9.32 -8.61
C PHE A 55 -2.21 10.69 -8.27
N VAL A 56 -1.17 10.70 -7.46
CA VAL A 56 -0.44 11.91 -7.08
C VAL A 56 1.05 11.73 -7.34
N ARG A 57 1.74 12.82 -7.64
CA ARG A 57 3.19 12.76 -7.85
C ARG A 57 3.95 12.73 -6.54
N MET A 58 3.52 13.49 -5.58
CA MET A 58 4.11 13.61 -4.24
C MET A 58 3.01 14.03 -3.27
N LEU A 59 3.12 13.62 -2.01
CA LEU A 59 2.22 14.06 -0.94
C LEU A 59 2.75 15.31 -0.25
N TYR A 60 2.97 16.39 -1.02
CA TYR A 60 3.23 17.70 -0.40
C TYR A 60 2.03 18.12 0.44
N ARG A 61 2.25 19.00 1.42
CA ARG A 61 1.20 19.44 2.35
C ARG A 61 -0.04 19.94 1.62
N GLU A 62 0.13 20.72 0.57
CA GLU A 62 -0.97 21.28 -0.23
C GLU A 62 -1.80 20.17 -0.90
N ILE A 63 -1.14 19.12 -1.38
CA ILE A 63 -1.84 17.96 -1.98
C ILE A 63 -2.61 17.18 -0.91
N VAL A 64 -2.03 17.00 0.27
CA VAL A 64 -2.70 16.32 1.39
C VAL A 64 -3.93 17.11 1.85
N GLU A 65 -3.85 18.44 1.89
CA GLU A 65 -4.96 19.33 2.25
C GLU A 65 -6.12 19.26 1.25
N ASP A 66 -5.83 19.02 -0.05
CA ASP A 66 -6.83 18.89 -1.12
C ASP A 66 -7.49 17.49 -1.17
N LEU A 67 -6.91 16.48 -0.51
CA LEU A 67 -7.50 15.15 -0.41
C LEU A 67 -8.62 15.13 0.64
N GLU A 68 -9.77 14.55 0.27
CA GLU A 68 -10.88 14.37 1.20
C GLU A 68 -10.86 12.94 1.78
N PRO A 69 -10.94 12.78 3.13
CA PRO A 69 -11.02 11.47 3.73
C PRO A 69 -12.27 10.70 3.27
N ALA A 70 -12.08 9.47 2.77
CA ALA A 70 -13.15 8.53 2.50
C ALA A 70 -13.55 7.73 3.76
N ASP A 71 -14.52 6.81 3.65
CA ASP A 71 -14.83 5.89 4.75
C ASP A 71 -13.58 5.08 5.15
N LEU A 72 -12.74 4.70 4.18
CA LEU A 72 -11.40 4.14 4.33
C LEU A 72 -10.51 4.71 3.22
N THR A 73 -9.33 5.22 3.56
CA THR A 73 -8.32 5.61 2.57
C THR A 73 -7.14 4.65 2.61
N ILE A 74 -6.72 4.18 1.43
CA ILE A 74 -5.58 3.28 1.24
C ILE A 74 -4.52 4.01 0.42
N PHE A 75 -3.40 4.33 1.05
CA PHE A 75 -2.22 4.84 0.35
C PHE A 75 -1.36 3.68 -0.11
N THR A 76 -0.97 3.67 -1.38
CA THR A 76 -0.10 2.64 -1.96
C THR A 76 1.11 3.28 -2.61
N ASP A 77 2.29 2.73 -2.32
CA ASP A 77 3.58 3.21 -2.86
C ASP A 77 3.91 4.66 -2.48
N LEU A 78 3.35 5.13 -1.39
CA LEU A 78 3.61 6.44 -0.80
C LEU A 78 2.95 6.55 0.58
N GLY A 79 3.28 7.63 1.31
CA GLY A 79 2.63 7.98 2.58
C GLY A 79 3.55 7.87 3.79
N SER A 80 4.51 6.94 3.78
CA SER A 80 5.38 6.69 4.94
C SER A 80 6.32 7.86 5.27
N SER A 81 6.65 8.69 4.30
CA SER A 81 7.48 9.90 4.47
C SER A 81 6.66 11.16 4.78
N GLN A 82 5.35 11.04 5.05
CA GLN A 82 4.44 12.18 5.29
C GLN A 82 3.43 11.87 6.41
N LEU A 83 3.81 11.04 7.36
CA LEU A 83 2.91 10.53 8.39
C LEU A 83 2.28 11.63 9.24
N GLU A 84 3.03 12.67 9.58
CA GLU A 84 2.52 13.77 10.40
C GLU A 84 1.46 14.60 9.65
N ASN A 85 1.72 14.94 8.37
CA ASN A 85 0.77 15.67 7.54
C ASN A 85 -0.51 14.84 7.31
N LEU A 86 -0.35 13.54 7.04
CA LEU A 86 -1.49 12.64 6.86
C LEU A 86 -2.28 12.48 8.16
N ARG A 87 -1.61 12.36 9.31
CA ARG A 87 -2.30 12.30 10.62
C ARG A 87 -3.14 13.53 10.89
N GLU A 88 -2.60 14.74 10.61
CA GLU A 88 -3.36 15.98 10.77
C GLU A 88 -4.65 15.98 9.94
N ARG A 89 -4.57 15.51 8.68
CA ARG A 89 -5.70 15.53 7.73
C ARG A 89 -6.70 14.40 7.96
N TYR A 90 -6.21 13.21 8.33
CA TYR A 90 -7.02 11.97 8.42
C TYR A 90 -7.33 11.56 9.86
N SER A 91 -7.09 12.41 10.88
CA SER A 91 -7.43 12.11 12.27
C SER A 91 -8.90 11.70 12.41
N GLY A 92 -9.16 10.57 13.06
CA GLY A 92 -10.50 10.01 13.21
C GLY A 92 -11.01 9.21 11.99
N HIS A 93 -10.23 9.12 10.91
CA HIS A 93 -10.57 8.33 9.72
C HIS A 93 -9.63 7.13 9.58
N PRO A 94 -10.15 5.95 9.25
CA PRO A 94 -9.33 4.76 9.02
C PRO A 94 -8.42 4.93 7.82
N VAL A 95 -7.13 4.64 8.01
CA VAL A 95 -6.11 4.72 6.96
C VAL A 95 -5.26 3.46 6.93
N ILE A 96 -4.94 2.98 5.74
CA ILE A 96 -3.95 1.95 5.48
C ILE A 96 -2.86 2.58 4.61
N ILE A 97 -1.61 2.46 5.00
CA ILE A 97 -0.45 2.82 4.17
C ILE A 97 0.30 1.54 3.83
N ALA A 98 0.37 1.19 2.55
CA ALA A 98 1.14 0.06 2.01
C ALA A 98 2.30 0.62 1.18
N ASP A 99 3.48 0.74 1.78
CA ASP A 99 4.59 1.51 1.24
C ASP A 99 5.94 0.84 1.55
N HIS A 100 6.96 1.15 0.78
CA HIS A 100 8.30 0.61 0.90
C HIS A 100 9.39 1.70 1.09
N HIS A 101 9.03 2.96 0.96
CA HIS A 101 9.95 4.08 1.18
C HIS A 101 10.34 4.23 2.64
N TYR A 102 11.49 4.88 2.91
CA TYR A 102 11.93 5.14 4.28
C TYR A 102 10.85 5.91 5.06
N PRO A 103 10.37 5.35 6.18
CA PRO A 103 9.30 5.97 6.94
C PRO A 103 9.80 7.08 7.86
N GLU A 104 8.96 8.08 8.11
CA GLU A 104 9.07 8.94 9.27
C GLU A 104 8.81 8.14 10.57
N LEU A 105 9.16 8.74 11.70
CA LEU A 105 8.75 8.22 13.02
C LEU A 105 7.22 8.20 13.08
N GLU A 106 6.66 7.04 13.44
CA GLU A 106 5.21 6.88 13.52
C GLU A 106 4.65 7.79 14.62
N PRO A 107 3.84 8.81 14.28
CA PRO A 107 3.15 9.63 15.24
C PRO A 107 2.04 8.80 15.87
N GLY A 108 1.81 8.78 17.15
CA GLY A 108 0.72 8.03 17.76
C GLY A 108 -0.62 8.27 17.02
N TRP A 109 -0.97 7.39 16.09
CA TRP A 109 -2.15 7.49 15.22
C TRP A 109 -2.94 6.18 15.23
N PRO A 110 -3.97 6.08 16.11
CA PRO A 110 -4.69 4.82 16.36
C PRO A 110 -5.41 4.23 15.13
N GLU A 111 -5.88 5.09 14.22
CA GLU A 111 -6.63 4.70 13.04
C GLU A 111 -5.75 4.18 11.89
N LEU A 112 -4.42 4.34 12.01
CA LEU A 112 -3.46 3.92 11.00
C LEU A 112 -3.14 2.44 11.07
N ILE A 113 -3.13 1.79 9.92
CA ILE A 113 -2.38 0.56 9.67
C ILE A 113 -1.19 0.90 8.79
N HIS A 114 -0.04 1.08 9.43
CA HIS A 114 1.22 1.37 8.72
C HIS A 114 1.89 0.06 8.32
N PHE A 115 1.69 -0.36 7.07
CA PHE A 115 2.27 -1.54 6.47
C PHE A 115 3.44 -1.11 5.58
N ASN A 116 4.59 -0.85 6.21
CA ASN A 116 5.82 -0.43 5.55
C ASN A 116 6.91 -1.49 5.72
N ALA A 117 7.64 -1.79 4.64
CA ALA A 117 8.68 -2.82 4.58
C ALA A 117 9.73 -2.67 5.71
N HIS A 118 10.22 -1.45 5.93
CA HIS A 118 11.26 -1.17 6.93
C HIS A 118 10.82 -1.48 8.36
N ASN A 119 9.52 -1.43 8.67
CA ASN A 119 8.98 -1.79 9.99
C ASN A 119 9.13 -3.28 10.32
N PHE A 120 9.49 -4.09 9.31
CA PHE A 120 9.68 -5.55 9.42
C PHE A 120 11.11 -5.97 9.15
N GLY A 121 12.03 -5.03 8.95
CA GLY A 121 13.43 -5.31 8.62
C GLY A 121 13.64 -5.78 7.18
N VAL A 122 12.70 -5.47 6.29
CA VAL A 122 12.80 -5.72 4.84
C VAL A 122 13.29 -4.45 4.17
N ASP A 123 14.28 -4.59 3.29
CA ASP A 123 14.80 -3.46 2.51
C ASP A 123 13.81 -3.08 1.40
N GLY A 124 13.14 -1.93 1.58
CA GLY A 124 12.20 -1.41 0.60
C GLY A 124 12.83 -1.02 -0.74
N MET A 125 14.14 -0.77 -0.78
CA MET A 125 14.83 -0.40 -2.03
C MET A 125 15.20 -1.59 -2.91
N LEU A 126 15.29 -2.82 -2.35
CA LEU A 126 15.81 -3.99 -3.05
C LEU A 126 14.93 -5.24 -2.93
N GLU A 127 14.26 -5.41 -1.78
CA GLU A 127 13.62 -6.69 -1.45
C GLU A 127 12.10 -6.71 -1.70
N ILE A 128 11.46 -5.54 -1.71
CA ILE A 128 10.01 -5.41 -1.99
C ILE A 128 9.68 -4.00 -2.47
N SER A 129 8.80 -3.91 -3.46
CA SER A 129 8.25 -2.66 -3.99
C SER A 129 6.89 -2.31 -3.38
N GLY A 130 6.37 -1.11 -3.65
CA GLY A 130 5.02 -0.70 -3.26
C GLY A 130 3.94 -1.62 -3.84
N ALA A 131 4.10 -2.08 -5.09
CA ALA A 131 3.23 -3.09 -5.70
C ALA A 131 3.33 -4.45 -4.97
N GLY A 132 4.52 -4.83 -4.53
CA GLY A 132 4.73 -6.00 -3.68
C GLY A 132 3.99 -5.88 -2.35
N MET A 133 4.07 -4.73 -1.69
CA MET A 133 3.34 -4.45 -0.44
C MET A 133 1.82 -4.53 -0.67
N ALA A 134 1.30 -3.91 -1.72
CA ALA A 134 -0.12 -4.00 -2.09
C ALA A 134 -0.55 -5.44 -2.39
N TYR A 135 0.29 -6.22 -3.09
CA TYR A 135 0.03 -7.63 -3.40
C TYR A 135 -0.08 -8.49 -2.14
N LEU A 136 0.77 -8.29 -1.14
CA LEU A 136 0.69 -9.04 0.11
C LEU A 136 -0.67 -8.84 0.80
N ILE A 137 -1.22 -7.62 0.81
CA ILE A 137 -2.56 -7.34 1.31
C ILE A 137 -3.62 -8.01 0.43
N ALA A 138 -3.54 -7.85 -0.89
CA ALA A 138 -4.48 -8.41 -1.84
C ALA A 138 -4.60 -9.94 -1.72
N ARG A 139 -3.48 -10.64 -1.55
CA ARG A 139 -3.43 -12.09 -1.32
C ARG A 139 -4.11 -12.50 -0.01
N GLU A 140 -3.99 -11.71 1.05
CA GLU A 140 -4.70 -11.94 2.31
C GLU A 140 -6.20 -11.59 2.21
N ILE A 141 -6.61 -10.68 1.29
CA ILE A 141 -8.04 -10.45 0.98
C ILE A 141 -8.66 -11.70 0.37
N SER A 142 -8.02 -12.32 -0.62
CA SER A 142 -8.49 -13.56 -1.24
C SER A 142 -7.34 -14.30 -1.91
N TRP A 143 -7.30 -15.63 -1.74
CA TRP A 143 -6.36 -16.48 -2.47
C TRP A 143 -6.48 -16.36 -4.00
N GLN A 144 -7.64 -15.98 -4.51
CA GLN A 144 -7.85 -15.72 -5.94
C GLN A 144 -6.92 -14.61 -6.48
N ASN A 145 -6.49 -13.69 -5.63
CA ASN A 145 -5.61 -12.58 -5.99
C ASN A 145 -4.14 -13.01 -6.21
N LYS A 146 -3.81 -14.29 -6.08
CA LYS A 146 -2.47 -14.80 -6.39
C LYS A 146 -2.01 -14.51 -7.83
N ASP A 147 -2.94 -14.40 -8.77
CA ASP A 147 -2.68 -14.08 -10.17
C ASP A 147 -2.17 -12.64 -10.37
N LEU A 148 -2.33 -11.76 -9.37
CA LEU A 148 -1.82 -10.40 -9.38
C LEU A 148 -0.30 -10.33 -9.08
N ALA A 149 0.34 -11.45 -8.75
CA ALA A 149 1.79 -11.53 -8.51
C ALA A 149 2.60 -10.97 -9.70
N SER A 150 2.18 -11.28 -10.94
CA SER A 150 2.86 -10.76 -12.13
C SER A 150 2.86 -9.23 -12.21
N ILE A 151 1.79 -8.57 -11.75
CA ILE A 151 1.70 -7.10 -11.70
C ILE A 151 2.64 -6.57 -10.62
N ALA A 152 2.74 -7.23 -9.46
CA ALA A 152 3.69 -6.85 -8.41
C ALA A 152 5.14 -6.92 -8.91
N LEU A 153 5.49 -7.94 -9.68
CA LEU A 153 6.83 -8.06 -10.26
C LEU A 153 7.10 -6.97 -11.33
N VAL A 154 6.09 -6.57 -12.10
CA VAL A 154 6.22 -5.44 -13.03
C VAL A 154 6.50 -4.15 -12.26
N GLY A 155 5.83 -3.90 -11.13
CA GLY A 155 6.10 -2.78 -10.25
C GLY A 155 7.55 -2.80 -9.74
N ALA A 156 8.00 -3.92 -9.20
CA ALA A 156 9.37 -4.08 -8.71
C ALA A 156 10.43 -3.83 -9.81
N LEU A 157 10.15 -4.23 -11.06
CA LEU A 157 11.02 -3.94 -12.20
C LEU A 157 10.97 -2.45 -12.59
N GLY A 158 9.79 -1.82 -12.49
CA GLY A 158 9.61 -0.38 -12.72
C GLY A 158 10.42 0.47 -11.74
N ASP A 159 10.57 -0.02 -10.52
CA ASP A 159 11.36 0.57 -9.44
C ASP A 159 12.84 0.11 -9.44
N ILE A 160 13.28 -0.55 -10.52
CA ILE A 160 14.66 -0.99 -10.76
C ILE A 160 15.19 -1.93 -9.65
N GLN A 161 14.33 -2.66 -8.94
CA GLN A 161 14.73 -3.55 -7.84
C GLN A 161 15.49 -4.82 -8.32
N ASN A 162 15.70 -4.94 -9.62
CA ASN A 162 16.55 -5.97 -10.24
C ASN A 162 17.94 -5.44 -10.64
N ALA A 163 18.41 -4.33 -10.08
CA ALA A 163 19.66 -3.67 -10.45
C ALA A 163 20.90 -4.58 -10.39
N TRP A 164 20.86 -5.62 -9.54
CA TRP A 164 21.94 -6.62 -9.40
C TRP A 164 21.74 -7.87 -10.28
N GLY A 165 20.82 -7.83 -11.25
CA GLY A 165 20.61 -8.89 -12.23
C GLY A 165 19.45 -9.85 -11.88
N ALA A 166 18.90 -9.79 -10.67
CA ALA A 166 17.74 -10.58 -10.25
C ALA A 166 16.94 -9.84 -9.18
N LEU A 167 15.68 -10.24 -9.02
CA LEU A 167 14.86 -9.83 -7.87
C LEU A 167 15.30 -10.60 -6.62
N GLU A 168 15.30 -9.93 -5.48
CA GLU A 168 15.73 -10.48 -4.19
C GLU A 168 14.61 -10.44 -3.14
N GLY A 169 14.88 -10.97 -1.96
CA GLY A 169 14.00 -10.90 -0.80
C GLY A 169 12.58 -11.34 -1.08
N VAL A 170 11.62 -10.52 -0.65
CA VAL A 170 10.19 -10.80 -0.80
C VAL A 170 9.74 -10.78 -2.27
N ASN A 171 10.35 -9.95 -3.12
CA ASN A 171 10.06 -9.95 -4.56
C ASN A 171 10.33 -11.33 -5.19
N LYS A 172 11.40 -12.00 -4.77
CA LYS A 172 11.71 -13.37 -5.21
C LYS A 172 10.71 -14.41 -4.69
N GLU A 173 10.13 -14.19 -3.51
CA GLU A 173 9.08 -15.06 -2.97
C GLU A 173 7.73 -14.87 -3.67
N ILE A 174 7.50 -13.68 -4.24
CA ILE A 174 6.31 -13.37 -5.04
C ILE A 174 6.40 -14.01 -6.42
N ALA A 175 7.60 -14.14 -7.00
CA ALA A 175 7.85 -14.73 -8.31
C ALA A 175 7.57 -16.23 -8.35
#